data_8826e9b0f762030bc331347c759da4e6
#
_entry.id   8826e9b0f762030bc331347c759da4e6
#
_cell.length_a   1.000
_cell.length_b   1.000
_cell.length_c   1.000
_cell.angle_alpha   90.00
_cell.angle_beta   90.00
_cell.angle_gamma   90.00
#
_symmetry.space_group_name_H-M   'P 1'
#
loop_
_entity.id
_entity.type
_entity.pdbx_description
1 polymer ?
#
loop_
_entity_poly.entity_id
_entity_poly.type
_entity_poly.pdbx_seq_one_letter_code
_entity_poly.pdbx_strand_id
1 'polypeptide(L)' 'MKQICLSELPLNTRAEVVRIDCEKSLKTRLNELGLFEGEVISPMRKSPLGEPMAYKIGGALIALRNSDCNKITVKRL' A
#
# COMPACT_ATOMS: atom_id res chain seq x y z
N MET A 1 -13.70 -12.40 -1.06
CA MET A 1 -13.62 -11.01 -0.66
C MET A 1 -13.23 -10.15 -1.84
N LYS A 2 -13.73 -8.94 -1.88
CA LYS A 2 -13.49 -8.05 -3.01
C LYS A 2 -12.09 -7.47 -2.97
N GLN A 3 -11.42 -7.45 -4.11
CA GLN A 3 -10.11 -6.84 -4.26
C GLN A 3 -10.29 -5.39 -4.74
N ILE A 4 -9.51 -4.49 -4.19
CA ILE A 4 -9.54 -3.08 -4.55
C ILE A 4 -8.11 -2.56 -4.68
N CYS A 5 -7.96 -1.40 -5.30
CA CYS A 5 -6.67 -0.72 -5.31
C CYS A 5 -6.35 -0.20 -3.91
N LEU A 6 -5.07 -0.20 -3.57
CA LEU A 6 -4.64 0.31 -2.27
C LEU A 6 -5.07 1.77 -2.09
N SER A 7 -5.11 2.55 -3.17
CA SER A 7 -5.53 3.95 -3.12
C SER A 7 -6.98 4.13 -2.67
N GLU A 8 -7.79 3.08 -2.76
CA GLU A 8 -9.21 3.13 -2.37
C GLU A 8 -9.45 2.66 -0.94
N LEU A 9 -8.41 2.18 -0.25
CA LEU A 9 -8.56 1.63 1.09
C LEU A 9 -8.76 2.76 2.11
N PRO A 10 -9.83 2.72 2.92
CA PRO A 10 -10.06 3.76 3.93
C PRO A 10 -8.98 3.76 5.01
N LEU A 11 -8.79 4.92 5.64
CA LEU A 11 -7.83 5.04 6.74
C LEU A 11 -8.15 4.06 7.86
N ASN A 12 -7.11 3.54 8.48
CA ASN A 12 -7.20 2.64 9.64
C ASN A 12 -7.88 1.31 9.31
N THR A 13 -7.92 0.93 8.03
CA THR A 13 -8.46 -0.35 7.59
C THR A 13 -7.31 -1.26 7.22
N ARG A 14 -7.33 -2.49 7.72
CA ARG A 14 -6.27 -3.46 7.42
C ARG A 14 -6.65 -4.25 6.17
N ALA A 15 -5.65 -4.52 5.35
CA ALA A 15 -5.84 -5.31 4.14
C ALA A 15 -4.58 -6.09 3.83
N GLU A 16 -4.74 -7.17 3.08
CA GLU A 16 -3.63 -7.99 2.63
C GLU A 16 -3.26 -7.61 1.21
N VAL A 17 -1.97 -7.45 0.95
CA VAL A 17 -1.48 -7.16 -0.40
C VAL A 17 -1.63 -8.42 -1.25
N VAL A 18 -2.43 -8.34 -2.30
CA VAL A 18 -2.70 -9.47 -3.20
C VAL A 18 -1.74 -9.46 -4.36
N ARG A 19 -1.49 -8.29 -4.95
CA ARG A 19 -0.67 -8.19 -6.15
C ARG A 19 -0.06 -6.81 -6.26
N ILE A 20 1.19 -6.76 -6.70
CA ILE A 20 1.89 -5.54 -7.03
C ILE A 20 2.15 -5.58 -8.53
N ASP A 21 1.41 -4.77 -9.29
CA ASP A 21 1.40 -4.81 -10.74
C ASP A 21 2.12 -3.57 -11.29
N CYS A 22 3.43 -3.65 -11.33
CA CYS A 22 4.27 -2.53 -11.74
C CYS A 22 5.57 -3.03 -12.37
N GLU A 23 6.37 -2.10 -12.87
CA GLU A 23 7.66 -2.44 -13.44
C GLU A 23 8.60 -2.97 -12.34
N LYS A 24 9.61 -3.73 -12.79
CA LYS A 24 10.53 -4.42 -11.89
C LYS A 24 11.26 -3.45 -10.95
N SER A 25 11.67 -2.30 -11.45
CA SER A 25 12.41 -1.33 -10.63
C SER A 25 11.58 -0.81 -9.47
N LEU A 26 10.31 -0.50 -9.71
CA LEU A 26 9.42 -0.07 -8.64
C LEU A 26 9.14 -1.21 -7.67
N LYS A 27 8.92 -2.40 -8.19
CA LYS A 27 8.65 -3.56 -7.33
C LYS A 27 9.82 -3.84 -6.40
N THR A 28 11.05 -3.77 -6.92
CA THR A 28 12.25 -3.95 -6.11
C THR A 28 12.30 -2.92 -4.99
N ARG A 29 12.01 -1.65 -5.32
CA ARG A 29 12.04 -0.59 -4.33
C ARG A 29 10.97 -0.79 -3.24
N LEU A 30 9.77 -1.21 -3.65
CA LEU A 30 8.70 -1.48 -2.68
C LEU A 30 9.08 -2.65 -1.77
N ASN A 31 9.68 -3.70 -2.34
CA ASN A 31 10.14 -4.85 -1.56
C ASN A 31 11.20 -4.43 -0.53
N GLU A 32 12.07 -3.52 -0.89
CA GLU A 32 13.09 -3.01 0.02
C GLU A 32 12.47 -2.25 1.19
N LEU A 33 11.31 -1.67 0.99
CA LEU A 33 10.56 -1.00 2.05
C LEU A 33 9.74 -1.96 2.90
N GLY A 34 9.76 -3.24 2.56
CA GLY A 34 9.02 -4.26 3.29
C GLY A 34 7.66 -4.58 2.71
N LEU A 35 7.33 -4.05 1.53
CA LEU A 35 6.04 -4.28 0.89
C LEU A 35 6.15 -5.49 -0.03
N PHE A 36 5.52 -6.58 0.39
CA PHE A 36 5.48 -7.84 -0.35
C PHE A 36 4.05 -8.32 -0.50
N GLU A 37 3.80 -9.12 -1.50
CA GLU A 37 2.52 -9.82 -1.61
C GLU A 37 2.35 -10.70 -0.37
N GLY A 38 1.16 -10.65 0.21
CA GLY A 38 0.87 -11.38 1.44
C GLY A 38 1.01 -10.55 2.71
N GLU A 39 1.68 -9.41 2.64
CA GLU A 39 1.84 -8.54 3.80
C GLU A 39 0.54 -7.80 4.12
N VAL A 40 0.34 -7.49 5.40
CA VAL A 40 -0.80 -6.69 5.85
C VAL A 40 -0.39 -5.23 5.84
N ILE A 41 -1.22 -4.40 5.20
CA ILE A 41 -0.96 -2.98 5.06
C ILE A 41 -2.19 -2.20 5.54
N SER A 42 -1.95 -1.03 6.13
CA SER A 42 -3.02 -0.18 6.63
C SER A 42 -2.67 1.28 6.39
N PRO A 43 -3.55 2.05 5.71
CA PRO A 43 -3.31 3.49 5.57
C PRO A 43 -3.55 4.16 6.90
N MET A 44 -2.60 4.97 7.35
CA MET A 44 -2.62 5.56 8.67
C MET A 44 -2.92 7.04 8.66
N ARG A 45 -2.41 7.77 7.67
CA ARG A 45 -2.52 9.23 7.69
C ARG A 45 -2.26 9.83 6.30
N LYS A 46 -3.05 10.83 5.95
CA LYS A 46 -2.80 11.63 4.76
C LYS A 46 -1.91 12.81 5.10
N SER A 47 -1.07 13.21 4.16
CA SER A 47 -0.38 14.50 4.26
C SER A 47 -1.39 15.62 3.97
N PRO A 48 -1.07 16.88 4.32
CA PRO A 48 -2.00 18.00 4.09
C PRO A 48 -2.46 18.16 2.65
N LEU A 49 -1.64 17.76 1.68
CA LEU A 49 -1.97 17.86 0.26
C LEU A 49 -2.55 16.56 -0.30
N GLY A 50 -2.82 15.57 0.55
CA GLY A 50 -3.38 14.30 0.12
C GLY A 50 -2.34 13.28 -0.29
N GLU A 51 -1.12 13.68 -0.54
CA GLU A 51 -0.01 12.78 -0.87
C GLU A 51 1.29 13.32 -0.29
N PRO A 52 2.23 12.42 0.01
CA PRO A 52 2.04 10.97 0.03
C PRO A 52 1.19 10.54 1.22
N MET A 53 0.69 9.31 1.13
CA MET A 53 -0.04 8.69 2.25
C MET A 53 0.93 7.86 3.07
N ALA A 54 0.76 7.89 4.40
CA ALA A 54 1.55 7.05 5.29
C ALA A 54 0.83 5.72 5.49
N TYR A 55 1.55 4.62 5.26
CA TYR A 55 1.02 3.27 5.43
C TYR A 55 1.83 2.53 6.48
N LYS A 56 1.14 1.72 7.27
CA LYS A 56 1.79 0.85 8.25
C LYS A 56 1.95 -0.54 7.65
N ILE A 57 3.18 -1.06 7.65
CA ILE A 57 3.52 -2.41 7.22
C ILE A 57 4.40 -3.00 8.28
N GLY A 58 3.92 -4.05 8.95
CA GLY A 58 4.65 -4.61 10.09
C GLY A 58 4.82 -3.54 11.15
N GLY A 59 6.03 -3.33 11.61
CA GLY A 59 6.34 -2.31 12.60
C GLY A 59 6.78 -0.99 12.03
N ALA A 60 6.72 -0.79 10.71
CA ALA A 60 7.27 0.38 10.04
C ALA A 60 6.18 1.21 9.37
N LEU A 61 6.44 2.51 9.26
CA LEU A 61 5.60 3.41 8.47
C LEU A 61 6.36 3.75 7.21
N ILE A 62 5.68 3.67 6.07
CA ILE A 62 6.24 4.07 4.78
C ILE A 62 5.31 5.06 4.10
N ALA A 63 5.87 5.89 3.23
CA ALA A 63 5.09 6.87 2.48
C ALA A 63 5.00 6.43 1.02
N LEU A 64 3.78 6.40 0.49
CA LEU A 64 3.54 6.02 -0.90
C LEU A 64 2.70 7.08 -1.59
N ARG A 65 3.02 7.34 -2.85
CA ARG A 65 2.24 8.26 -3.68
C ARG A 65 1.05 7.51 -4.28
N ASN A 66 0.03 8.27 -4.67
CA ASN A 66 -1.16 7.68 -5.30
C ASN A 66 -0.81 6.89 -6.55
N SER A 67 0.15 7.36 -7.34
CA SER A 67 0.58 6.65 -8.54
C SER A 67 1.13 5.25 -8.21
N ASP A 68 1.81 5.11 -7.07
CA ASP A 68 2.30 3.81 -6.63
C ASP A 68 1.15 2.95 -6.11
N CYS A 69 0.24 3.55 -5.35
CA CYS A 69 -0.88 2.84 -4.75
C CYS A 69 -1.83 2.27 -5.81
N ASN A 70 -1.96 2.95 -6.93
CA ASN A 70 -2.83 2.47 -8.02
C ASN A 70 -2.34 1.16 -8.63
N LYS A 71 -1.07 0.80 -8.41
CA LYS A 71 -0.48 -0.42 -8.94
C LYS A 71 -0.52 -1.57 -7.94
N ILE A 72 -1.09 -1.35 -6.77
CA ILE A 72 -1.14 -2.33 -5.70
C ILE A 72 -2.59 -2.73 -5.46
N THR A 73 -2.86 -4.03 -5.53
CA THR A 73 -4.19 -4.59 -5.28
C THR A 73 -4.21 -5.22 -3.91
N VAL A 74 -5.22 -4.91 -3.12
CA VAL A 74 -5.37 -5.42 -1.76
C VAL A 74 -6.72 -6.05 -1.55
N LYS A 75 -6.83 -6.85 -0.49
CA LYS A 75 -8.06 -7.49 -0.06
C LYS A 75 -8.28 -7.11 1.39
N ARG A 76 -9.43 -6.51 1.71
CA ARG A 76 -9.74 -6.11 3.09
C ARG A 76 -9.85 -7.34 3.98
N LEU A 77 -9.35 -7.19 5.18
CA LEU A 77 -9.41 -8.24 6.18
C LEU A 77 -10.69 -8.16 7.01
#